data_393726f04754b923cf18e50cd569121e
#
_entry.id   393726f04754b923cf18e50cd569121e
#
_cell.length_a   1.000
_cell.length_b   1.000
_cell.length_c   1.000
_cell.angle_alpha   90.00
_cell.angle_beta   90.00
_cell.angle_gamma   90.00
#
_symmetry.space_group_name_H-M   'P 1'
#
loop_
_entity.id
_entity.type
_entity.pdbx_description
1 polymer ?
#
loop_
_entity_poly.entity_id
_entity_poly.type
_entity_poly.pdbx_seq_one_letter_code
_entity_poly.pdbx_strand_id
1 'polypeptide(L)'
;MNIKKKLLKLIAKQIPGNGVRIRLLRMCGYVIGDKVYIGEDFIIIDDLYETEYKFNLSVGDRAAISPRVTFVLHTEPNDSRIVPYVNSHRGSITIESDAWIGTGAVILPNVIIGEGAVVGANSVVTKSVAPYTVVGGVPAHFIKEVDVPWNHSETQTS
;
A
#
# COMPACT_ATOMS: atom_id res chain seq x y z
N MET A 1 0.69 19.87 -12.60
CA MET A 1 0.19 19.45 -11.25
C MET A 1 -1.32 19.22 -11.29
N ASN A 2 -1.79 18.03 -10.94
CA ASN A 2 -3.23 17.72 -10.91
C ASN A 2 -3.85 18.16 -9.57
N ILE A 3 -4.26 19.46 -9.51
CA ILE A 3 -4.86 20.08 -8.31
C ILE A 3 -6.11 19.34 -7.86
N LYS A 4 -6.95 18.85 -8.79
CA LYS A 4 -8.15 18.08 -8.49
C LYS A 4 -7.82 16.80 -7.71
N LYS A 5 -6.83 16.04 -8.19
CA LYS A 5 -6.36 14.80 -7.52
C LYS A 5 -5.83 15.10 -6.11
N LYS A 6 -5.04 16.18 -5.97
CA LYS A 6 -4.50 16.61 -4.67
C LYS A 6 -5.62 16.96 -3.68
N LEU A 7 -6.63 17.71 -4.13
CA LEU A 7 -7.77 18.09 -3.29
C LEU A 7 -8.61 16.87 -2.88
N LEU A 8 -8.91 15.95 -3.82
CA LEU A 8 -9.65 14.72 -3.53
C LEU A 8 -8.93 13.84 -2.50
N LYS A 9 -7.60 13.69 -2.61
CA LYS A 9 -6.80 12.94 -1.63
C LYS A 9 -6.84 13.61 -0.25
N LEU A 10 -6.73 14.94 -0.20
CA LEU A 10 -6.78 15.68 1.07
C LEU A 10 -8.13 15.49 1.77
N ILE A 11 -9.23 15.57 1.03
CA ILE A 11 -10.57 15.32 1.57
C ILE A 11 -10.71 13.86 2.02
N ALA A 12 -10.29 12.90 1.17
CA ALA A 12 -10.37 11.48 1.48
C ALA A 12 -9.62 11.10 2.76
N LYS A 13 -8.51 11.78 3.04
CA LYS A 13 -7.68 11.55 4.23
C LYS A 13 -8.43 11.81 5.55
N GLN A 14 -9.29 12.82 5.59
CA GLN A 14 -9.92 13.32 6.81
C GLN A 14 -11.41 13.01 6.90
N ILE A 15 -12.05 12.64 5.78
CA ILE A 15 -13.50 12.47 5.78
C ILE A 15 -13.90 11.24 6.62
N PRO A 16 -14.88 11.36 7.52
CA PRO A 16 -15.47 10.22 8.19
C PRO A 16 -16.23 9.35 7.19
N GLY A 17 -16.10 8.02 7.35
CA GLY A 17 -16.82 7.07 6.51
C GLY A 17 -15.99 6.46 5.39
N ASN A 18 -15.69 5.17 5.55
CA ASN A 18 -14.87 4.39 4.63
C ASN A 18 -15.39 4.40 3.17
N GLY A 19 -16.71 4.30 2.98
CA GLY A 19 -17.31 4.24 1.63
C GLY A 19 -17.07 5.52 0.82
N VAL A 20 -17.16 6.70 1.46
CA VAL A 20 -16.88 7.99 0.79
C VAL A 20 -15.40 8.10 0.47
N ARG A 21 -14.53 7.69 1.41
CA ARG A 21 -13.07 7.65 1.23
C ARG A 21 -12.67 6.82 0.02
N ILE A 22 -13.20 5.61 -0.10
CA ILE A 22 -12.92 4.72 -1.24
C ILE A 22 -13.40 5.33 -2.57
N ARG A 23 -14.58 5.95 -2.61
CA ARG A 23 -15.06 6.63 -3.82
C ARG A 23 -14.13 7.74 -4.27
N LEU A 24 -13.67 8.58 -3.34
CA LEU A 24 -12.73 9.67 -3.63
C LEU A 24 -11.38 9.13 -4.14
N LEU A 25 -10.87 8.04 -3.56
CA LEU A 25 -9.64 7.40 -4.01
C LEU A 25 -9.79 6.78 -5.42
N ARG A 26 -10.92 6.11 -5.71
CA ARG A 26 -11.22 5.62 -7.07
C ARG A 26 -11.29 6.78 -8.07
N MET A 27 -11.87 7.93 -7.69
CA MET A 27 -11.86 9.15 -8.53
C MET A 27 -10.46 9.74 -8.74
N CYS A 28 -9.50 9.45 -7.86
CA CYS A 28 -8.09 9.78 -8.05
C CYS A 28 -7.37 8.84 -9.02
N GLY A 29 -8.03 7.78 -9.50
CA GLY A 29 -7.47 6.79 -10.42
C GLY A 29 -6.80 5.59 -9.74
N TYR A 30 -6.90 5.46 -8.40
CA TYR A 30 -6.44 4.26 -7.72
C TYR A 30 -7.40 3.09 -7.94
N VAL A 31 -6.84 1.88 -8.07
CA VAL A 31 -7.62 0.65 -8.22
C VAL A 31 -7.92 0.10 -6.83
N ILE A 32 -9.17 0.19 -6.40
CA ILE A 32 -9.60 -0.29 -5.08
C ILE A 32 -10.73 -1.30 -5.26
N GLY A 33 -10.52 -2.50 -4.75
CA GLY A 33 -11.49 -3.60 -4.79
C GLY A 33 -12.71 -3.39 -3.90
N ASP A 34 -13.49 -4.44 -3.74
CA ASP A 34 -14.71 -4.41 -2.96
C ASP A 34 -14.47 -4.80 -1.49
N LYS A 35 -15.33 -4.29 -0.59
CA LYS A 35 -15.26 -4.52 0.86
C LYS A 35 -13.91 -4.13 1.50
N VAL A 36 -13.12 -3.28 0.84
CA VAL A 36 -11.85 -2.77 1.36
C VAL A 36 -12.12 -1.81 2.51
N TYR A 37 -11.31 -1.88 3.55
CA TYR A 37 -11.22 -0.88 4.60
C TYR A 37 -9.95 -0.06 4.45
N ILE A 38 -10.06 1.26 4.47
CA ILE A 38 -8.92 2.18 4.51
C ILE A 38 -9.16 3.15 5.68
N GLY A 39 -8.27 3.12 6.66
CA GLY A 39 -8.29 3.98 7.84
C GLY A 39 -8.03 5.45 7.49
N GLU A 40 -8.19 6.32 8.49
CA GLU A 40 -7.93 7.75 8.38
C GLU A 40 -6.42 8.04 8.30
N ASP A 41 -6.08 9.27 7.95
CA ASP A 41 -4.70 9.79 7.94
C ASP A 41 -3.71 9.00 7.08
N PHE A 42 -4.19 8.19 6.12
CA PHE A 42 -3.32 7.56 5.15
C PHE A 42 -2.56 8.61 4.31
N ILE A 43 -1.38 8.23 3.82
CA ILE A 43 -0.56 9.08 2.94
C ILE A 43 -0.28 8.30 1.65
N ILE A 44 -0.50 8.94 0.50
CA ILE A 44 -0.09 8.41 -0.80
C ILE A 44 0.85 9.44 -1.44
N ILE A 45 2.13 9.08 -1.52
CA ILE A 45 3.17 9.89 -2.14
C ILE A 45 3.28 9.43 -3.59
N ASP A 46 2.70 10.20 -4.49
CA ASP A 46 2.70 9.97 -5.94
C ASP A 46 3.14 11.23 -6.68
N ASP A 47 3.55 11.06 -7.94
CA ASP A 47 3.87 12.18 -8.81
C ASP A 47 2.60 12.89 -9.27
N LEU A 48 2.42 14.13 -8.80
CA LEU A 48 1.29 14.98 -9.17
C LEU A 48 1.45 15.67 -10.54
N TYR A 49 2.63 15.57 -11.14
CA TYR A 49 2.95 16.16 -12.44
C TYR A 49 2.78 15.17 -13.59
N GLU A 50 2.81 13.87 -13.33
CA GLU A 50 2.54 12.86 -14.35
C GLU A 50 1.07 12.88 -14.77
N THR A 51 0.83 13.03 -16.06
CA THR A 51 -0.49 12.94 -16.69
C THR A 51 -0.84 11.50 -17.07
N GLU A 52 0.16 10.66 -17.24
CA GLU A 52 -0.01 9.22 -17.49
C GLU A 52 0.20 8.45 -16.18
N TYR A 53 -0.81 7.70 -15.78
CA TYR A 53 -0.79 6.86 -14.57
C TYR A 53 0.09 5.61 -14.75
N LYS A 54 1.38 5.82 -15.00
CA LYS A 54 2.32 4.73 -15.22
C LYS A 54 2.56 3.89 -13.97
N PHE A 55 2.49 4.52 -12.79
CA PHE A 55 2.64 3.86 -11.49
C PHE A 55 1.41 4.11 -10.64
N ASN A 56 0.85 3.06 -10.05
CA ASN A 56 -0.42 3.16 -9.35
C ASN A 56 -0.45 2.33 -8.06
N LEU A 57 -1.40 2.67 -7.19
CA LEU A 57 -1.80 1.87 -6.04
C LEU A 57 -2.99 1.00 -6.44
N SER A 58 -2.83 -0.31 -6.28
CA SER A 58 -3.89 -1.30 -6.42
C SER A 58 -4.14 -2.00 -5.10
N VAL A 59 -5.39 -2.11 -4.69
CA VAL A 59 -5.83 -2.76 -3.45
C VAL A 59 -6.92 -3.76 -3.80
N GLY A 60 -6.66 -5.03 -3.53
CA GLY A 60 -7.58 -6.15 -3.76
C GLY A 60 -8.76 -6.18 -2.78
N ASP A 61 -9.68 -7.08 -3.04
CA ASP A 61 -10.91 -7.21 -2.27
C ASP A 61 -10.65 -7.55 -0.79
N ARG A 62 -11.50 -7.05 0.11
CA ARG A 62 -11.46 -7.32 1.55
C ARG A 62 -10.16 -6.96 2.25
N ALA A 63 -9.22 -6.31 1.55
CA ALA A 63 -8.00 -5.84 2.20
C ALA A 63 -8.31 -4.79 3.28
N ALA A 64 -7.55 -4.83 4.38
CA ALA A 64 -7.70 -3.92 5.50
C ALA A 64 -6.43 -3.07 5.65
N ILE A 65 -6.56 -1.77 5.39
CA ILE A 65 -5.51 -0.78 5.53
C ILE A 65 -5.79 0.02 6.80
N SER A 66 -4.99 -0.16 7.84
CA SER A 66 -5.15 0.56 9.10
C SER A 66 -4.83 2.06 8.97
N PRO A 67 -5.20 2.89 9.95
CA PRO A 67 -4.90 4.33 9.91
C PRO A 67 -3.41 4.63 9.77
N ARG A 68 -3.09 5.79 9.17
CA ARG A 68 -1.73 6.36 9.05
C ARG A 68 -0.76 5.52 8.22
N VAL A 69 -1.25 4.58 7.40
CA VAL A 69 -0.40 3.84 6.45
C VAL A 69 0.09 4.80 5.36
N THR A 70 1.36 4.67 4.99
CA THR A 70 2.00 5.46 3.93
C THR A 70 2.35 4.57 2.75
N PHE A 71 1.83 4.90 1.57
CA PHE A 71 2.19 4.30 0.29
C PHE A 71 3.13 5.24 -0.46
N VAL A 72 4.35 4.79 -0.72
CA VAL A 72 5.38 5.57 -1.42
C VAL A 72 5.47 5.07 -2.85
N LEU A 73 4.82 5.77 -3.79
CA LEU A 73 4.87 5.44 -5.23
C LEU A 73 6.01 6.18 -5.93
N HIS A 74 6.46 7.29 -5.36
CA HIS A 74 7.50 8.12 -5.92
C HIS A 74 8.33 8.80 -4.83
N THR A 75 9.65 8.77 -5.00
CA THR A 75 10.58 9.57 -4.20
C THR A 75 11.65 10.17 -5.09
N GLU A 76 12.01 11.41 -4.84
CA GLU A 76 13.13 12.09 -5.50
C GLU A 76 13.79 13.08 -4.55
N PRO A 77 15.08 13.34 -4.73
CA PRO A 77 15.82 14.28 -3.87
C PRO A 77 15.58 15.76 -4.23
N ASN A 78 14.62 16.07 -5.14
CA ASN A 78 14.32 17.42 -5.66
C ASN A 78 15.59 18.15 -6.13
N ASP A 79 15.83 19.37 -5.65
CA ASP A 79 16.97 20.22 -6.05
C ASP A 79 18.22 19.97 -5.18
N SER A 80 18.31 18.83 -4.50
CA SER A 80 19.46 18.50 -3.68
C SER A 80 20.73 18.27 -4.53
N ARG A 81 21.89 18.68 -4.01
CA ARG A 81 23.19 18.44 -4.66
C ARG A 81 23.55 16.96 -4.83
N ILE A 82 22.82 16.06 -4.19
CA ILE A 82 23.02 14.61 -4.34
C ILE A 82 22.28 14.02 -5.56
N VAL A 83 21.43 14.80 -6.25
CA VAL A 83 20.68 14.33 -7.44
C VAL A 83 21.54 13.53 -8.43
N PRO A 84 22.76 13.94 -8.79
CA PRO A 84 23.59 13.19 -9.74
C PRO A 84 24.09 11.85 -9.20
N TYR A 85 24.00 11.61 -7.90
CA TYR A 85 24.60 10.45 -7.22
C TYR A 85 23.56 9.48 -6.64
N VAL A 86 22.28 9.81 -6.72
CA VAL A 86 21.19 8.98 -6.21
C VAL A 86 20.10 8.84 -7.26
N ASN A 87 19.46 7.69 -7.27
CA ASN A 87 18.33 7.44 -8.18
C ASN A 87 17.02 7.85 -7.53
N SER A 88 16.13 8.46 -8.32
CA SER A 88 14.72 8.54 -7.94
C SER A 88 14.10 7.13 -7.99
N HIS A 89 13.24 6.82 -7.04
CA HIS A 89 12.51 5.56 -7.03
C HIS A 89 11.05 5.82 -7.36
N ARG A 90 10.56 5.12 -8.38
CA ARG A 90 9.16 5.15 -8.80
C ARG A 90 8.66 3.73 -8.99
N GLY A 91 7.44 3.47 -8.61
CA GLY A 91 6.87 2.15 -8.80
C GLY A 91 5.45 2.02 -8.31
N SER A 92 4.76 1.00 -8.82
CA SER A 92 3.43 0.64 -8.35
C SER A 92 3.51 -0.11 -7.03
N ILE A 93 2.43 -0.03 -6.25
CA ILE A 93 2.23 -0.85 -5.06
C ILE A 93 0.95 -1.67 -5.28
N THR A 94 1.04 -2.97 -5.05
CA THR A 94 -0.10 -3.87 -5.09
C THR A 94 -0.32 -4.49 -3.71
N ILE A 95 -1.52 -4.31 -3.19
CA ILE A 95 -2.01 -5.00 -2.00
C ILE A 95 -3.03 -6.01 -2.51
N GLU A 96 -2.77 -7.30 -2.35
CA GLU A 96 -3.68 -8.34 -2.80
C GLU A 96 -4.87 -8.51 -1.83
N SER A 97 -5.81 -9.38 -2.21
CA SER A 97 -7.04 -9.59 -1.45
C SER A 97 -6.74 -10.09 -0.04
N ASP A 98 -7.62 -9.75 0.91
CA ASP A 98 -7.55 -10.20 2.30
C ASP A 98 -6.27 -9.79 3.08
N ALA A 99 -5.37 -9.02 2.48
CA ALA A 99 -4.17 -8.54 3.15
C ALA A 99 -4.50 -7.52 4.25
N TRP A 100 -3.75 -7.55 5.34
CA TRP A 100 -3.90 -6.62 6.46
C TRP A 100 -2.64 -5.81 6.70
N ILE A 101 -2.76 -4.49 6.55
CA ILE A 101 -1.65 -3.54 6.75
C ILE A 101 -1.86 -2.81 8.09
N GLY A 102 -0.93 -3.03 9.02
CA GLY A 102 -0.95 -2.45 10.35
C GLY A 102 -0.74 -0.94 10.37
N THR A 103 -1.25 -0.29 11.42
CA THR A 103 -1.21 1.16 11.62
C THR A 103 0.21 1.73 11.46
N GLY A 104 0.33 2.81 10.71
CA GLY A 104 1.60 3.54 10.54
C GLY A 104 2.65 2.82 9.69
N ALA A 105 2.31 1.70 9.06
CA ALA A 105 3.24 1.02 8.15
C ALA A 105 3.57 1.87 6.93
N VAL A 106 4.79 1.72 6.41
CA VAL A 106 5.28 2.39 5.20
C VAL A 106 5.58 1.33 4.14
N ILE A 107 4.96 1.44 2.98
CA ILE A 107 5.14 0.51 1.86
C ILE A 107 5.91 1.24 0.75
N LEU A 108 7.07 0.69 0.37
CA LEU A 108 7.95 1.30 -0.63
C LEU A 108 7.54 0.94 -2.07
N PRO A 109 8.08 1.65 -3.08
CA PRO A 109 7.76 1.41 -4.49
C PRO A 109 8.09 -0.03 -4.92
N ASN A 110 7.31 -0.56 -5.86
CA ASN A 110 7.47 -1.90 -6.45
C ASN A 110 7.24 -3.06 -5.47
N VAL A 111 6.54 -2.82 -4.36
CA VAL A 111 6.18 -3.85 -3.39
C VAL A 111 4.82 -4.45 -3.73
N ILE A 112 4.75 -5.77 -3.67
CA ILE A 112 3.52 -6.56 -3.69
C ILE A 112 3.33 -7.16 -2.29
N ILE A 113 2.18 -6.89 -1.68
CA ILE A 113 1.75 -7.56 -0.46
C ILE A 113 0.79 -8.66 -0.88
N GLY A 114 1.21 -9.91 -0.70
CA GLY A 114 0.47 -11.09 -1.16
C GLY A 114 -0.86 -11.28 -0.43
N GLU A 115 -1.72 -12.12 -1.01
CA GLU A 115 -3.03 -12.45 -0.48
C GLU A 115 -2.97 -12.93 0.97
N GLY A 116 -3.84 -12.39 1.81
CA GLY A 116 -3.89 -12.76 3.23
C GLY A 116 -2.62 -12.43 4.03
N ALA A 117 -1.66 -11.71 3.47
CA ALA A 117 -0.45 -11.32 4.18
C ALA A 117 -0.74 -10.23 5.23
N VAL A 118 0.04 -10.22 6.30
CA VAL A 118 -0.10 -9.27 7.41
C VAL A 118 1.18 -8.48 7.59
N VAL A 119 1.06 -7.16 7.56
CA VAL A 119 2.16 -6.23 7.86
C VAL A 119 1.95 -5.66 9.25
N GLY A 120 2.92 -5.85 10.13
CA GLY A 120 2.91 -5.31 11.49
C GLY A 120 2.86 -3.78 11.52
N ALA A 121 2.32 -3.22 12.61
CA ALA A 121 2.26 -1.78 12.81
C ALA A 121 3.67 -1.14 12.79
N ASN A 122 3.78 0.07 12.26
CA ASN A 122 5.02 0.86 12.14
C ASN A 122 6.16 0.15 11.39
N SER A 123 5.85 -0.84 10.57
CA SER A 123 6.84 -1.54 9.74
C SER A 123 7.17 -0.77 8.47
N VAL A 124 8.40 -0.93 7.97
CA VAL A 124 8.83 -0.39 6.67
C VAL A 124 9.04 -1.55 5.70
N VAL A 125 8.14 -1.74 4.76
CA VAL A 125 8.18 -2.84 3.80
C VAL A 125 8.95 -2.40 2.57
N THR A 126 10.14 -2.99 2.39
CA THR A 126 11.09 -2.69 1.32
C THR A 126 11.13 -3.74 0.22
N LYS A 127 10.49 -4.90 0.44
CA LYS A 127 10.42 -6.04 -0.49
C LYS A 127 9.02 -6.63 -0.47
N SER A 128 8.64 -7.28 -1.57
CA SER A 128 7.36 -7.97 -1.65
C SER A 128 7.22 -9.05 -0.56
N VAL A 129 6.00 -9.22 -0.08
CA VAL A 129 5.61 -10.14 0.99
C VAL A 129 4.82 -11.27 0.36
N ALA A 130 5.22 -12.51 0.65
CA ALA A 130 4.52 -13.70 0.16
C ALA A 130 3.08 -13.77 0.72
N PRO A 131 2.16 -14.41 0.00
CA PRO A 131 0.81 -14.69 0.52
C PRO A 131 0.85 -15.39 1.89
N TYR A 132 -0.15 -15.10 2.72
CA TYR A 132 -0.33 -15.70 4.04
C TYR A 132 0.90 -15.62 4.96
N THR A 133 1.65 -14.53 4.84
CA THR A 133 2.87 -14.30 5.62
C THR A 133 2.72 -13.08 6.52
N VAL A 134 3.19 -13.18 7.75
CA VAL A 134 3.29 -12.06 8.70
C VAL A 134 4.70 -11.51 8.66
N VAL A 135 4.82 -10.22 8.38
CA VAL A 135 6.08 -9.47 8.42
C VAL A 135 6.01 -8.29 9.37
N GLY A 136 7.15 -7.87 9.89
CA GLY A 136 7.21 -6.69 10.78
C GLY A 136 8.63 -6.16 10.95
N GLY A 137 8.72 -4.92 11.45
CA GLY A 137 10.00 -4.26 11.75
C GLY A 137 10.44 -3.24 10.69
N VAL A 138 11.65 -2.67 10.88
CA VAL A 138 12.28 -1.65 10.03
C VAL A 138 13.74 -2.06 9.75
N PRO A 139 14.04 -2.57 8.53
CA PRO A 139 13.11 -3.00 7.49
C PRO A 139 12.27 -4.21 7.94
N ALA A 140 11.11 -4.41 7.29
CA ALA A 140 10.22 -5.54 7.62
C ALA A 140 10.87 -6.88 7.29
N HIS A 141 10.78 -7.82 8.22
CA HIS A 141 11.26 -9.19 8.11
C HIS A 141 10.14 -10.18 8.37
N PHE A 142 10.31 -11.41 7.91
CA PHE A 142 9.44 -12.52 8.19
C PHE A 142 9.32 -12.77 9.71
N ILE A 143 8.11 -12.97 10.18
CA ILE A 143 7.82 -13.32 11.57
C ILE A 143 7.28 -14.76 11.64
N LYS A 144 6.22 -15.05 10.86
CA LYS A 144 5.57 -16.36 10.80
C LYS A 144 4.64 -16.46 9.59
N GLU A 145 4.15 -17.63 9.30
CA GLU A 145 3.03 -17.83 8.39
C GLU A 145 1.69 -17.56 9.08
N VAL A 146 0.70 -17.17 8.30
CA VAL A 146 -0.69 -17.09 8.77
C VAL A 146 -1.26 -18.49 8.72
N ASP A 147 -1.67 -19.00 9.87
CA ASP A 147 -2.29 -20.32 9.99
C ASP A 147 -3.75 -20.24 9.51
N VAL A 148 -3.99 -20.72 8.29
CA VAL A 148 -5.32 -20.80 7.70
C VAL A 148 -5.66 -22.24 7.34
N PRO A 149 -6.90 -22.71 7.60
CA PRO A 149 -7.27 -24.13 7.44
C PRO A 149 -7.02 -24.72 6.05
N TRP A 150 -7.09 -23.88 5.02
CA TRP A 150 -6.91 -24.30 3.62
C TRP A 150 -5.44 -24.42 3.18
N ASN A 151 -4.46 -23.91 3.93
CA ASN A 151 -3.04 -24.07 3.63
C ASN A 151 -2.50 -25.46 4.02
N HIS A 152 -3.25 -26.22 4.84
CA HIS A 152 -2.84 -27.55 5.32
C HIS A 152 -3.31 -28.70 4.42
N SER A 153 -4.08 -28.42 3.35
CA SER A 153 -4.68 -29.48 2.51
C SER A 153 -3.72 -30.07 1.46
N GLU A 154 -2.53 -29.53 1.25
CA GLU A 154 -1.60 -30.01 0.22
C GLU A 154 -0.48 -30.93 0.76
N THR A 155 -0.40 -31.18 2.06
CA THR A 155 0.68 -31.99 2.66
C THR A 155 0.29 -33.44 3.04
N GLN A 156 -0.91 -33.90 2.65
CA GLN A 156 -1.37 -35.27 2.97
C GLN A 156 -1.68 -36.12 1.73
N THR A 157 -0.86 -36.08 0.70
CA THR A 157 -0.87 -37.10 -0.37
C THR A 157 0.55 -37.33 -0.86
N SER A 158 1.26 -38.16 -0.11
CA SER A 158 2.45 -38.88 -0.63
C SER A 158 2.60 -40.16 0.16
#